data_257320321773e9dfbded3688c345e81e
#
_entry.id   257320321773e9dfbded3688c345e81e
#
_cell.length_a   1.000
_cell.length_b   1.000
_cell.length_c   1.000
_cell.angle_alpha   90.00
_cell.angle_beta   90.00
_cell.angle_gamma   90.00
#
_symmetry.space_group_name_H-M   'P 1'
#
loop_
_entity.id
_entity.type
_entity.pdbx_description
1 polymer ?
#
loop_
_entity_poly.entity_id
_entity_poly.type
_entity_poly.pdbx_seq_one_letter_code
_entity_poly.pdbx_strand_id
1 'polypeptide(L)'
;MSTSPAPETVRTDVLIVGAGPVGLFAAFQAGVLGLTCEVVDVLDRAGGQCTELYPEKPIYDIPAIPGCNAQELVDRLLEQCAPFAPPMHFGQRADSVTDIADDHGHPRLLVTTDAGKRFDAAAVLVCAGAGAFAPQRVSVPEAAALEGQHVHYAVRELSRFAGKRVIVAGGGDSALDWALALRKVAARVTLLHRREGFRAADHTVASMRAAVAAGEMDFVMGMLGGLSTTGGALTSAVVKTRDGDRDIPADDVIALYGLVSEPGPIAQWDMDMHAGRVLVDTTTYESSRRGVFAAGDIAYYTNKQKLILSGFHEAALALRKAYHYAFPDKALVHMHTSNNPALKAKLTTA
;
A
#
# COMPACT_ATOMS: atom_id res chain seq x y z
N MET A 1 -0.61 42.78 -14.53
CA MET A 1 -1.03 41.64 -13.72
C MET A 1 -1.11 40.43 -14.66
N SER A 2 -0.13 39.54 -14.63
CA SER A 2 -0.13 38.35 -15.48
C SER A 2 -1.09 37.36 -14.86
N THR A 3 -2.24 37.14 -15.50
CA THR A 3 -3.15 36.05 -15.13
C THR A 3 -2.50 34.74 -15.55
N SER A 4 -1.97 34.01 -14.60
CA SER A 4 -1.62 32.58 -14.86
C SER A 4 -2.85 31.89 -15.45
N PRO A 5 -2.71 31.12 -16.53
CA PRO A 5 -3.82 30.36 -17.08
C PRO A 5 -4.40 29.45 -15.96
N ALA A 6 -5.74 29.37 -15.91
CA ALA A 6 -6.40 28.46 -14.97
C ALA A 6 -5.83 27.06 -15.18
N PRO A 7 -5.56 26.29 -14.10
CA PRO A 7 -5.03 24.95 -14.22
C PRO A 7 -5.96 24.09 -15.10
N GLU A 8 -5.37 23.41 -16.06
CA GLU A 8 -6.08 22.53 -16.99
C GLU A 8 -6.80 21.42 -16.19
N THR A 9 -8.09 21.25 -16.46
CA THR A 9 -8.90 20.21 -15.82
C THR A 9 -8.98 19.00 -16.75
N VAL A 10 -8.50 17.86 -16.28
CA VAL A 10 -8.55 16.59 -17.01
C VAL A 10 -9.93 15.96 -16.82
N ARG A 11 -10.65 15.70 -17.92
CA ARG A 11 -11.94 15.01 -17.87
C ARG A 11 -11.74 13.51 -18.05
N THR A 12 -12.34 12.71 -17.17
CA THR A 12 -12.26 11.24 -17.17
C THR A 12 -13.57 10.60 -16.73
N ASP A 13 -13.77 9.32 -17.03
CA ASP A 13 -14.92 8.57 -16.51
C ASP A 13 -14.67 8.17 -15.06
N VAL A 14 -13.46 7.70 -14.75
CA VAL A 14 -13.10 7.30 -13.38
C VAL A 14 -11.72 7.87 -12.99
N LEU A 15 -11.65 8.50 -11.84
CA LEU A 15 -10.37 8.79 -11.18
C LEU A 15 -10.08 7.70 -10.16
N ILE A 16 -8.92 7.05 -10.28
CA ILE A 16 -8.42 6.04 -9.34
C ILE A 16 -7.40 6.71 -8.43
N VAL A 17 -7.62 6.68 -7.12
CA VAL A 17 -6.73 7.26 -6.11
C VAL A 17 -5.95 6.14 -5.44
N GLY A 18 -4.68 6.01 -5.79
CA GLY A 18 -3.76 4.96 -5.35
C GLY A 18 -3.38 3.99 -6.47
N ALA A 19 -2.08 3.88 -6.76
CA ALA A 19 -1.48 2.99 -7.76
C ALA A 19 -0.86 1.72 -7.14
N GLY A 20 -1.38 1.27 -5.98
CA GLY A 20 -1.06 -0.04 -5.43
C GLY A 20 -1.68 -1.17 -6.25
N PRO A 21 -1.50 -2.45 -5.87
CA PRO A 21 -2.01 -3.60 -6.62
C PRO A 21 -3.50 -3.50 -6.97
N VAL A 22 -4.33 -3.03 -6.03
CA VAL A 22 -5.77 -2.88 -6.24
C VAL A 22 -6.08 -1.76 -7.24
N GLY A 23 -5.38 -0.63 -7.17
CA GLY A 23 -5.56 0.48 -8.11
C GLY A 23 -5.09 0.12 -9.52
N LEU A 24 -3.99 -0.62 -9.65
CA LEU A 24 -3.52 -1.14 -10.95
C LEU A 24 -4.54 -2.10 -11.56
N PHE A 25 -5.06 -3.04 -10.78
CA PHE A 25 -6.12 -3.92 -11.27
C PHE A 25 -7.40 -3.15 -11.62
N ALA A 26 -7.74 -2.11 -10.83
CA ALA A 26 -8.88 -1.23 -11.15
C ALA A 26 -8.68 -0.53 -12.51
N ALA A 27 -7.48 -0.03 -12.79
CA ALA A 27 -7.17 0.61 -14.07
C ALA A 27 -7.31 -0.38 -15.25
N PHE A 28 -6.82 -1.61 -15.10
CA PHE A 28 -7.06 -2.68 -16.06
C PHE A 28 -8.56 -2.94 -16.27
N GLN A 29 -9.30 -3.11 -15.17
CA GLN A 29 -10.73 -3.39 -15.21
C GLN A 29 -11.56 -2.24 -15.80
N ALA A 30 -11.17 -0.98 -15.57
CA ALA A 30 -11.77 0.18 -16.23
C ALA A 30 -11.62 0.08 -17.75
N GLY A 31 -10.41 -0.24 -18.23
CA GLY A 31 -10.14 -0.45 -19.65
C GLY A 31 -10.95 -1.60 -20.26
N VAL A 32 -11.14 -2.70 -19.53
CA VAL A 32 -11.99 -3.83 -19.92
C VAL A 32 -13.45 -3.40 -20.10
N LEU A 33 -13.94 -2.50 -19.24
CA LEU A 33 -15.30 -1.94 -19.31
C LEU A 33 -15.45 -0.81 -20.35
N GLY A 34 -14.35 -0.37 -20.98
CA GLY A 34 -14.34 0.74 -21.92
C GLY A 34 -14.48 2.11 -21.25
N LEU A 35 -14.17 2.20 -19.97
CA LEU A 35 -14.06 3.45 -19.20
C LEU A 35 -12.69 4.09 -19.43
N THR A 36 -12.66 5.39 -19.64
CA THR A 36 -11.42 6.17 -19.48
C THR A 36 -11.11 6.29 -18.00
N CYS A 37 -9.84 6.16 -17.63
CA CYS A 37 -9.43 6.38 -16.24
C CYS A 37 -8.10 7.13 -16.16
N GLU A 38 -7.96 7.91 -15.10
CA GLU A 38 -6.72 8.53 -14.65
C GLU A 38 -6.35 7.96 -13.29
N VAL A 39 -5.05 7.77 -13.02
CA VAL A 39 -4.55 7.25 -11.76
C VAL A 39 -3.70 8.31 -11.07
N VAL A 40 -3.96 8.57 -9.79
CA VAL A 40 -3.19 9.50 -8.96
C VAL A 40 -2.58 8.76 -7.79
N ASP A 41 -1.29 8.95 -7.51
CA ASP A 41 -0.63 8.40 -6.32
C ASP A 41 0.32 9.42 -5.70
N VAL A 42 0.40 9.42 -4.37
CA VAL A 42 1.32 10.25 -3.60
C VAL A 42 2.77 9.79 -3.74
N LEU A 43 2.99 8.53 -4.02
CA LEU A 43 4.31 7.97 -4.27
C LEU A 43 4.83 8.38 -5.65
N ASP A 44 6.13 8.28 -5.85
CA ASP A 44 6.83 8.62 -7.10
C ASP A 44 6.73 7.51 -8.17
N ARG A 45 6.13 6.37 -7.81
CA ARG A 45 5.97 5.19 -8.67
C ARG A 45 4.79 4.33 -8.27
N ALA A 46 4.40 3.41 -9.15
CA ALA A 46 3.38 2.41 -8.88
C ALA A 46 3.84 1.32 -7.89
N GLY A 47 2.87 0.68 -7.23
CA GLY A 47 3.06 -0.49 -6.39
C GLY A 47 2.64 -0.29 -4.93
N GLY A 48 2.56 0.94 -4.43
CA GLY A 48 2.11 1.23 -3.07
C GLY A 48 2.95 0.51 -2.02
N GLN A 49 2.30 -0.12 -1.04
CA GLN A 49 2.99 -0.84 0.03
C GLN A 49 3.89 -1.97 -0.48
N CYS A 50 3.53 -2.63 -1.58
CA CYS A 50 4.30 -3.74 -2.15
C CYS A 50 5.70 -3.32 -2.57
N THR A 51 5.84 -2.16 -3.21
CA THR A 51 7.14 -1.66 -3.66
C THR A 51 7.87 -0.85 -2.60
N GLU A 52 7.14 -0.16 -1.71
CA GLU A 52 7.75 0.72 -0.71
C GLU A 52 8.23 -0.01 0.54
N LEU A 53 7.50 -1.03 0.99
CA LEU A 53 7.75 -1.64 2.30
C LEU A 53 8.36 -3.04 2.23
N TYR A 54 7.99 -3.83 1.21
CA TYR A 54 8.36 -5.24 1.17
C TYR A 54 8.46 -5.83 -0.26
N PRO A 55 9.23 -5.20 -1.18
CA PRO A 55 9.30 -5.62 -2.59
C PRO A 55 9.75 -7.08 -2.76
N GLU A 56 10.62 -7.57 -1.89
CA GLU A 56 11.16 -8.94 -1.93
C GLU A 56 10.34 -9.94 -1.08
N LYS A 57 9.25 -9.49 -0.41
CA LYS A 57 8.42 -10.38 0.39
C LYS A 57 7.65 -11.35 -0.51
N PRO A 58 7.70 -12.67 -0.24
CA PRO A 58 6.93 -13.65 -0.99
C PRO A 58 5.43 -13.51 -0.70
N ILE A 59 4.62 -13.62 -1.76
CA ILE A 59 3.16 -13.61 -1.76
C ILE A 59 2.68 -14.93 -2.34
N TYR A 60 1.76 -15.62 -1.65
CA TYR A 60 1.28 -16.96 -2.01
C TYR A 60 -0.24 -17.02 -2.20
N ASP A 61 -0.96 -15.93 -1.90
CA ASP A 61 -2.41 -15.87 -1.85
C ASP A 61 -3.05 -15.15 -3.04
N ILE A 62 -2.32 -15.07 -4.17
CA ILE A 62 -2.87 -14.62 -5.45
C ILE A 62 -3.29 -15.83 -6.28
N PRO A 63 -4.58 -15.95 -6.65
CA PRO A 63 -5.08 -17.06 -7.44
C PRO A 63 -4.28 -17.28 -8.73
N ALA A 64 -4.00 -18.54 -9.05
CA ALA A 64 -3.22 -18.98 -10.22
C ALA A 64 -1.72 -18.56 -10.21
N ILE A 65 -1.24 -17.88 -9.17
CA ILE A 65 0.19 -17.60 -8.97
C ILE A 65 0.65 -18.36 -7.73
N PRO A 66 1.35 -19.52 -7.87
CA PRO A 66 1.77 -20.33 -6.73
C PRO A 66 2.68 -19.59 -5.75
N GLY A 67 3.41 -18.60 -6.24
CA GLY A 67 4.25 -17.69 -5.46
C GLY A 67 4.93 -16.67 -6.36
N CYS A 68 5.04 -15.45 -5.88
CA CYS A 68 5.82 -14.37 -6.48
C CYS A 68 6.31 -13.46 -5.36
N ASN A 69 7.28 -12.60 -5.62
CA ASN A 69 7.55 -11.50 -4.69
C ASN A 69 6.62 -10.31 -4.96
N ALA A 70 6.59 -9.36 -4.02
CA ALA A 70 5.66 -8.23 -4.11
C ALA A 70 5.97 -7.30 -5.29
N GLN A 71 7.24 -7.11 -5.64
CA GLN A 71 7.62 -6.34 -6.83
C GLN A 71 7.17 -7.06 -8.11
N GLU A 72 7.40 -8.36 -8.22
CA GLU A 72 6.99 -9.16 -9.36
C GLU A 72 5.46 -9.13 -9.58
N LEU A 73 4.67 -9.12 -8.50
CA LEU A 73 3.22 -8.94 -8.61
C LEU A 73 2.86 -7.57 -9.22
N VAL A 74 3.52 -6.51 -8.79
CA VAL A 74 3.30 -5.16 -9.32
C VAL A 74 3.69 -5.07 -10.78
N ASP A 75 4.83 -5.66 -11.17
CA ASP A 75 5.31 -5.66 -12.56
C ASP A 75 4.31 -6.38 -13.48
N ARG A 76 3.76 -7.51 -13.06
CA ARG A 76 2.72 -8.25 -13.79
C ARG A 76 1.40 -7.47 -13.90
N LEU A 77 1.02 -6.71 -12.85
CA LEU A 77 -0.17 -5.85 -12.91
C LEU A 77 0.03 -4.65 -13.85
N LEU A 78 1.22 -4.08 -13.90
CA LEU A 78 1.59 -3.04 -14.86
C LEU A 78 1.55 -3.57 -16.31
N GLU A 79 2.12 -4.75 -16.54
CA GLU A 79 2.01 -5.45 -17.83
C GLU A 79 0.55 -5.68 -18.23
N GLN A 80 -0.29 -6.11 -17.28
CA GLN A 80 -1.73 -6.30 -17.50
C GLN A 80 -2.46 -4.98 -17.84
N CYS A 81 -2.01 -3.84 -17.32
CA CYS A 81 -2.57 -2.51 -17.61
C CYS A 81 -2.09 -1.95 -18.96
N ALA A 82 -0.92 -2.36 -19.44
CA ALA A 82 -0.24 -1.76 -20.58
C ALA A 82 -1.12 -1.62 -21.84
N PRO A 83 -2.00 -2.58 -22.21
CA PRO A 83 -2.89 -2.47 -23.37
C PRO A 83 -3.86 -1.29 -23.33
N PHE A 84 -4.15 -0.74 -22.14
CA PHE A 84 -5.07 0.37 -21.92
C PHE A 84 -4.35 1.70 -21.70
N ALA A 85 -3.05 1.66 -21.39
CA ALA A 85 -2.17 2.80 -21.18
C ALA A 85 -2.81 3.92 -20.30
N PRO A 86 -3.34 3.60 -19.10
CA PRO A 86 -3.98 4.60 -18.27
C PRO A 86 -2.94 5.66 -17.84
N PRO A 87 -3.21 6.98 -18.02
CA PRO A 87 -2.31 8.00 -17.50
C PRO A 87 -2.16 7.90 -15.99
N MET A 88 -0.91 7.93 -15.51
CA MET A 88 -0.58 7.85 -14.10
C MET A 88 0.13 9.13 -13.65
N HIS A 89 -0.33 9.71 -12.55
CA HIS A 89 0.14 10.96 -11.98
C HIS A 89 0.75 10.70 -10.60
N PHE A 90 2.06 10.54 -10.58
CA PHE A 90 2.83 10.25 -9.37
C PHE A 90 3.27 11.53 -8.64
N GLY A 91 3.62 11.39 -7.36
CA GLY A 91 4.05 12.49 -6.51
C GLY A 91 2.95 13.50 -6.23
N GLN A 92 1.67 13.11 -6.33
CA GLN A 92 0.51 13.97 -6.14
C GLN A 92 -0.52 13.31 -5.23
N ARG A 93 -0.96 14.02 -4.21
CA ARG A 93 -2.00 13.54 -3.30
C ARG A 93 -3.35 14.13 -3.72
N ALA A 94 -4.37 13.27 -3.84
CA ALA A 94 -5.75 13.73 -3.97
C ALA A 94 -6.17 14.44 -2.67
N ASP A 95 -6.45 15.75 -2.74
CA ASP A 95 -6.60 16.60 -1.56
C ASP A 95 -8.07 16.92 -1.28
N SER A 96 -8.81 17.36 -2.28
CA SER A 96 -10.23 17.72 -2.13
C SER A 96 -11.10 17.11 -3.21
N VAL A 97 -12.37 16.90 -2.87
CA VAL A 97 -13.42 16.50 -3.80
C VAL A 97 -14.62 17.44 -3.65
N THR A 98 -15.15 17.92 -4.78
CA THR A 98 -16.29 18.83 -4.84
C THR A 98 -17.31 18.31 -5.85
N ASP A 99 -18.60 18.40 -5.50
CA ASP A 99 -19.67 18.03 -6.41
C ASP A 99 -19.82 19.10 -7.50
N ILE A 100 -19.86 18.65 -8.74
CA ILE A 100 -20.10 19.47 -9.93
C ILE A 100 -21.15 18.80 -10.81
N ALA A 101 -21.56 19.44 -11.89
CA ALA A 101 -22.39 18.87 -12.93
C ALA A 101 -21.77 19.08 -14.30
N ASP A 102 -22.05 18.18 -15.23
CA ASP A 102 -21.71 18.39 -16.63
C ASP A 102 -22.71 19.34 -17.32
N ASP A 103 -22.49 19.60 -18.60
CA ASP A 103 -23.34 20.50 -19.40
C ASP A 103 -24.80 19.99 -19.57
N HIS A 104 -25.05 18.72 -19.26
CA HIS A 104 -26.38 18.10 -19.27
C HIS A 104 -27.00 17.99 -17.87
N GLY A 105 -26.30 18.49 -16.84
CA GLY A 105 -26.76 18.44 -15.45
C GLY A 105 -26.48 17.09 -14.75
N HIS A 106 -25.73 16.18 -15.36
CA HIS A 106 -25.37 14.93 -14.68
C HIS A 106 -24.33 15.22 -13.60
N PRO A 107 -24.52 14.69 -12.39
CA PRO A 107 -23.58 14.86 -11.30
C PRO A 107 -22.23 14.24 -11.60
N ARG A 108 -21.19 15.01 -11.35
CA ARG A 108 -19.78 14.62 -11.47
C ARG A 108 -18.99 15.13 -10.26
N LEU A 109 -17.74 14.75 -10.14
CA LEU A 109 -16.85 15.05 -9.04
C LEU A 109 -15.61 15.79 -9.57
N LEU A 110 -15.30 16.94 -8.99
CA LEU A 110 -14.05 17.64 -9.23
C LEU A 110 -13.08 17.30 -8.11
N VAL A 111 -12.02 16.57 -8.44
CA VAL A 111 -10.93 16.27 -7.50
C VAL A 111 -9.76 17.19 -7.80
N THR A 112 -9.18 17.79 -6.74
CA THR A 112 -7.98 18.62 -6.84
C THR A 112 -6.86 17.96 -6.06
N THR A 113 -5.65 17.91 -6.63
CA THR A 113 -4.45 17.42 -5.96
C THR A 113 -3.73 18.56 -5.21
N ASP A 114 -2.86 18.19 -4.26
CA ASP A 114 -1.95 19.13 -3.57
C ASP A 114 -0.99 19.87 -4.53
N ALA A 115 -0.71 19.30 -5.72
CA ALA A 115 0.03 19.95 -6.80
C ALA A 115 -0.84 20.89 -7.66
N GLY A 116 -2.14 21.03 -7.36
CA GLY A 116 -3.08 21.90 -8.08
C GLY A 116 -3.65 21.29 -9.36
N LYS A 117 -3.35 20.04 -9.70
CA LYS A 117 -3.97 19.36 -10.85
C LYS A 117 -5.44 19.04 -10.53
N ARG A 118 -6.30 19.18 -11.55
CA ARG A 118 -7.75 19.03 -11.39
C ARG A 118 -8.28 17.92 -12.29
N PHE A 119 -9.19 17.11 -11.76
CA PHE A 119 -9.85 16.02 -12.48
C PHE A 119 -11.36 16.15 -12.37
N ASP A 120 -12.04 16.26 -13.51
CA ASP A 120 -13.49 16.18 -13.64
C ASP A 120 -13.84 14.71 -13.93
N ALA A 121 -14.30 13.97 -12.94
CA ALA A 121 -14.59 12.55 -13.01
C ALA A 121 -16.07 12.22 -12.80
N ALA A 122 -16.62 11.27 -13.54
CA ALA A 122 -17.97 10.76 -13.30
C ALA A 122 -18.03 9.93 -12.00
N ALA A 123 -16.92 9.28 -11.65
CA ALA A 123 -16.77 8.53 -10.41
C ALA A 123 -15.32 8.59 -9.91
N VAL A 124 -15.13 8.42 -8.61
CA VAL A 124 -13.83 8.31 -7.95
C VAL A 124 -13.74 6.96 -7.24
N LEU A 125 -12.69 6.19 -7.53
CA LEU A 125 -12.40 4.93 -6.84
C LEU A 125 -11.15 5.09 -5.96
N VAL A 126 -11.34 5.07 -4.65
CA VAL A 126 -10.28 5.19 -3.67
C VAL A 126 -9.65 3.81 -3.42
N CYS A 127 -8.40 3.65 -3.85
CA CYS A 127 -7.55 2.46 -3.66
C CYS A 127 -6.31 2.80 -2.82
N ALA A 128 -6.43 3.76 -1.90
CA ALA A 128 -5.32 4.35 -1.15
C ALA A 128 -4.70 3.43 -0.07
N GLY A 129 -5.08 2.16 -0.02
CA GLY A 129 -4.53 1.18 0.92
C GLY A 129 -4.76 1.60 2.37
N ALA A 130 -3.69 1.77 3.14
CA ALA A 130 -3.76 2.26 4.52
C ALA A 130 -3.77 3.81 4.61
N GLY A 131 -3.98 4.52 3.50
CA GLY A 131 -3.82 5.96 3.42
C GLY A 131 -2.35 6.36 3.23
N ALA A 132 -2.01 7.58 3.55
CA ALA A 132 -0.61 7.98 3.68
C ALA A 132 -0.02 7.22 4.87
N PHE A 133 0.70 6.13 4.59
CA PHE A 133 1.30 5.33 5.63
C PHE A 133 2.67 5.91 6.01
N ALA A 134 2.82 6.22 7.29
CA ALA A 134 4.12 6.46 7.88
C ALA A 134 4.47 5.28 8.79
N PRO A 135 5.71 4.79 8.79
CA PRO A 135 6.12 3.80 9.77
C PRO A 135 6.04 4.41 11.16
N GLN A 136 5.58 3.62 12.13
CA GLN A 136 5.69 4.02 13.53
C GLN A 136 7.16 4.17 13.88
N ARG A 137 7.59 5.41 14.11
CA ARG A 137 9.00 5.74 14.31
C ARG A 137 9.50 5.25 15.67
N VAL A 138 10.80 5.00 15.70
CA VAL A 138 11.55 4.69 16.92
C VAL A 138 11.54 5.94 17.84
N SER A 139 11.22 5.73 19.12
CA SER A 139 11.06 6.83 20.08
C SER A 139 12.37 7.22 20.80
N VAL A 140 13.53 6.72 20.36
CA VAL A 140 14.82 7.11 20.94
C VAL A 140 15.40 8.32 20.19
N PRO A 141 15.99 9.31 20.91
CA PRO A 141 16.41 10.57 20.30
C PRO A 141 17.42 10.41 19.17
N GLU A 142 18.34 9.46 19.29
CA GLU A 142 19.42 9.22 18.35
C GLU A 142 18.94 8.67 17.01
N ALA A 143 17.72 8.07 16.97
CA ALA A 143 17.22 7.37 15.79
C ALA A 143 17.05 8.30 14.59
N ALA A 144 16.64 9.54 14.80
CA ALA A 144 16.39 10.50 13.72
C ALA A 144 17.65 10.81 12.90
N ALA A 145 18.81 10.90 13.57
CA ALA A 145 20.10 11.17 12.92
C ALA A 145 20.63 9.95 12.14
N LEU A 146 20.15 8.75 12.47
CA LEU A 146 20.60 7.48 11.89
C LEU A 146 19.62 6.94 10.84
N GLU A 147 18.49 7.61 10.64
CA GLU A 147 17.45 7.17 9.72
C GLU A 147 17.96 7.08 8.27
N GLY A 148 17.62 6.00 7.60
CA GLY A 148 18.07 5.70 6.23
C GLY A 148 19.50 5.18 6.12
N GLN A 149 20.35 5.39 7.15
CA GLN A 149 21.73 4.86 7.18
C GLN A 149 21.83 3.60 8.04
N HIS A 150 21.39 3.67 9.29
CA HIS A 150 21.49 2.60 10.29
C HIS A 150 20.15 2.26 10.96
N VAL A 151 19.15 3.15 10.85
CA VAL A 151 17.79 2.91 11.31
C VAL A 151 16.87 2.85 10.10
N HIS A 152 16.18 1.72 9.93
CA HIS A 152 15.34 1.43 8.78
C HIS A 152 13.94 1.07 9.24
N TYR A 153 12.94 1.42 8.45
CA TYR A 153 11.52 1.10 8.70
C TYR A 153 10.93 0.16 7.63
N ALA A 154 11.76 -0.20 6.65
CA ALA A 154 11.44 -1.18 5.61
C ALA A 154 12.71 -1.89 5.16
N VAL A 155 12.58 -3.10 4.64
CA VAL A 155 13.65 -3.83 3.97
C VAL A 155 13.36 -3.79 2.48
N ARG A 156 14.09 -2.93 1.75
CA ARG A 156 13.95 -2.81 0.29
C ARG A 156 14.89 -3.77 -0.45
N GLU A 157 16.02 -4.07 0.14
CA GLU A 157 17.07 -4.90 -0.42
C GLU A 157 17.78 -5.69 0.69
N LEU A 158 17.70 -7.02 0.65
CA LEU A 158 18.31 -7.91 1.64
C LEU A 158 19.84 -7.83 1.62
N SER A 159 20.43 -7.68 0.45
CA SER A 159 21.89 -7.64 0.27
C SER A 159 22.58 -6.51 1.05
N ARG A 160 21.87 -5.41 1.33
CA ARG A 160 22.34 -4.30 2.16
C ARG A 160 22.77 -4.72 3.57
N PHE A 161 22.18 -5.78 4.08
CA PHE A 161 22.42 -6.28 5.44
C PHE A 161 23.41 -7.47 5.47
N ALA A 162 24.00 -7.81 4.34
CA ALA A 162 24.94 -8.92 4.24
C ALA A 162 26.16 -8.71 5.17
N GLY A 163 26.45 -9.72 6.00
CA GLY A 163 27.59 -9.71 6.93
C GLY A 163 27.44 -8.76 8.13
N LYS A 164 26.27 -8.12 8.33
CA LYS A 164 26.03 -7.17 9.42
C LYS A 164 25.30 -7.80 10.60
N ARG A 165 25.45 -7.16 11.78
CA ARG A 165 24.65 -7.45 12.98
C ARG A 165 23.39 -6.60 12.93
N VAL A 166 22.23 -7.23 12.82
CA VAL A 166 20.95 -6.55 12.60
C VAL A 166 20.00 -6.81 13.75
N ILE A 167 19.45 -5.75 14.33
CA ILE A 167 18.32 -5.85 15.25
C ILE A 167 17.02 -5.63 14.47
N VAL A 168 16.12 -6.61 14.49
CA VAL A 168 14.76 -6.47 13.97
C VAL A 168 13.83 -6.22 15.14
N ALA A 169 13.28 -5.03 15.25
CA ALA A 169 12.40 -4.63 16.34
C ALA A 169 10.93 -4.66 15.92
N GLY A 170 10.14 -5.57 16.48
CA GLY A 170 8.74 -5.76 16.16
C GLY A 170 8.23 -7.12 16.61
N GLY A 171 6.93 -7.38 16.43
CA GLY A 171 6.31 -8.64 16.86
C GLY A 171 5.08 -9.02 16.02
N GLY A 172 4.93 -8.45 14.83
CA GLY A 172 3.96 -8.84 13.82
C GLY A 172 4.59 -9.68 12.70
N ASP A 173 3.77 -10.12 11.74
CA ASP A 173 4.22 -10.94 10.60
C ASP A 173 5.45 -10.36 9.92
N SER A 174 5.45 -9.07 9.57
CA SER A 174 6.58 -8.43 8.91
C SER A 174 7.89 -8.54 9.70
N ALA A 175 7.87 -8.40 11.03
CA ALA A 175 9.08 -8.47 11.84
C ALA A 175 9.65 -9.90 11.86
N LEU A 176 8.80 -10.90 11.99
CA LEU A 176 9.21 -12.30 12.02
C LEU A 176 9.68 -12.77 10.64
N ASP A 177 8.94 -12.43 9.59
CA ASP A 177 9.29 -12.77 8.20
C ASP A 177 10.67 -12.21 7.83
N TRP A 178 10.91 -10.93 8.13
CA TRP A 178 12.20 -10.30 7.85
C TRP A 178 13.32 -10.81 8.73
N ALA A 179 13.09 -11.09 10.01
CA ALA A 179 14.10 -11.71 10.86
C ALA A 179 14.53 -13.08 10.32
N LEU A 180 13.56 -13.89 9.87
CA LEU A 180 13.81 -15.19 9.25
C LEU A 180 14.50 -15.09 7.88
N ALA A 181 14.22 -14.08 7.10
CA ALA A 181 14.90 -13.86 5.82
C ALA A 181 16.34 -13.36 6.01
N LEU A 182 16.53 -12.37 6.89
CA LEU A 182 17.82 -11.72 7.16
C LEU A 182 18.86 -12.70 7.76
N ARG A 183 18.44 -13.70 8.55
CA ARG A 183 19.36 -14.71 9.12
C ARG A 183 20.20 -15.46 8.07
N LYS A 184 19.75 -15.46 6.81
CA LYS A 184 20.46 -16.12 5.70
C LYS A 184 21.61 -15.28 5.13
N VAL A 185 21.61 -13.96 5.36
CA VAL A 185 22.56 -13.02 4.75
C VAL A 185 23.33 -12.18 5.78
N ALA A 186 22.72 -11.86 6.92
CA ALA A 186 23.35 -11.10 8.00
C ALA A 186 24.34 -11.97 8.81
N ALA A 187 25.33 -11.35 9.41
CA ALA A 187 26.25 -12.03 10.33
C ALA A 187 25.53 -12.48 11.63
N ARG A 188 24.59 -11.66 12.12
CA ARG A 188 23.76 -11.98 13.28
C ARG A 188 22.45 -11.24 13.19
N VAL A 189 21.33 -11.90 13.53
CA VAL A 189 20.03 -11.27 13.67
C VAL A 189 19.55 -11.39 15.10
N THR A 190 19.13 -10.29 15.70
CA THR A 190 18.45 -10.25 16.99
C THR A 190 17.02 -9.75 16.79
N LEU A 191 16.03 -10.62 17.02
CA LEU A 191 14.63 -10.19 17.08
C LEU A 191 14.35 -9.57 18.46
N LEU A 192 13.92 -8.30 18.47
CA LEU A 192 13.57 -7.55 19.67
C LEU A 192 12.07 -7.37 19.74
N HIS A 193 11.41 -7.90 20.78
CA HIS A 193 9.99 -7.69 21.01
C HIS A 193 9.68 -7.49 22.47
N ARG A 194 8.74 -6.58 22.77
CA ARG A 194 8.36 -6.19 24.15
C ARG A 194 7.56 -7.23 24.92
N ARG A 195 7.08 -8.29 24.26
CA ARG A 195 6.20 -9.32 24.84
C ARG A 195 6.68 -10.71 24.43
N GLU A 196 6.25 -11.73 25.14
CA GLU A 196 6.46 -13.12 24.78
C GLU A 196 5.54 -13.60 23.64
N GLY A 197 4.33 -13.02 23.57
CA GLY A 197 3.34 -13.33 22.53
C GLY A 197 3.49 -12.44 21.30
N PHE A 198 3.37 -13.06 20.12
CA PHE A 198 3.51 -12.40 18.81
C PHE A 198 2.14 -12.20 18.15
N ARG A 199 2.05 -11.21 17.26
CA ARG A 199 0.90 -10.98 16.38
C ARG A 199 1.28 -11.41 14.95
N ALA A 200 1.66 -12.67 14.82
CA ALA A 200 2.08 -13.28 13.57
C ALA A 200 1.45 -14.65 13.43
N ALA A 201 1.44 -15.21 12.23
CA ALA A 201 0.91 -16.53 11.97
C ALA A 201 1.67 -17.60 12.80
N ASP A 202 0.95 -18.58 13.35
CA ASP A 202 1.51 -19.59 14.25
C ASP A 202 2.69 -20.34 13.64
N HIS A 203 2.65 -20.65 12.34
CA HIS A 203 3.74 -21.33 11.63
C HIS A 203 5.01 -20.46 11.56
N THR A 204 4.87 -19.14 11.38
CA THR A 204 6.00 -18.19 11.36
C THR A 204 6.62 -18.07 12.75
N VAL A 205 5.78 -18.02 13.80
CA VAL A 205 6.24 -18.03 15.20
C VAL A 205 7.00 -19.34 15.52
N ALA A 206 6.47 -20.48 15.08
CA ALA A 206 7.14 -21.76 15.26
C ALA A 206 8.51 -21.82 14.55
N SER A 207 8.58 -21.32 13.31
CA SER A 207 9.82 -21.23 12.54
C SER A 207 10.87 -20.33 13.19
N MET A 208 10.43 -19.17 13.71
CA MET A 208 11.29 -18.26 14.45
C MET A 208 11.85 -18.91 15.72
N ARG A 209 11.00 -19.54 16.52
CA ARG A 209 11.42 -20.24 17.75
C ARG A 209 12.41 -21.36 17.45
N ALA A 210 12.19 -22.13 16.37
CA ALA A 210 13.12 -23.17 15.93
C ALA A 210 14.49 -22.58 15.55
N ALA A 211 14.50 -21.46 14.82
CA ALA A 211 15.74 -20.76 14.45
C ALA A 211 16.51 -20.22 15.68
N VAL A 212 15.79 -19.72 16.68
CA VAL A 212 16.41 -19.30 17.95
C VAL A 212 16.99 -20.50 18.71
N ALA A 213 16.25 -21.60 18.80
CA ALA A 213 16.72 -22.82 19.45
C ALA A 213 17.94 -23.45 18.76
N ALA A 214 18.02 -23.32 17.42
CA ALA A 214 19.18 -23.74 16.61
C ALA A 214 20.38 -22.77 16.70
N GLY A 215 20.24 -21.63 17.39
CA GLY A 215 21.30 -20.62 17.49
C GLY A 215 21.53 -19.81 16.21
N GLU A 216 20.63 -19.90 15.24
CA GLU A 216 20.72 -19.17 13.95
C GLU A 216 20.35 -17.69 14.07
N MET A 217 19.64 -17.33 15.14
CA MET A 217 19.27 -15.95 15.50
C MET A 217 19.05 -15.82 16.99
N ASP A 218 18.97 -14.60 17.50
CA ASP A 218 18.64 -14.33 18.89
C ASP A 218 17.22 -13.78 19.03
N PHE A 219 16.59 -14.06 20.18
CA PHE A 219 15.38 -13.38 20.61
C PHE A 219 15.65 -12.67 21.95
N VAL A 220 15.33 -11.39 22.02
CA VAL A 220 15.42 -10.58 23.24
C VAL A 220 14.05 -9.96 23.54
N MET A 221 13.54 -10.27 24.73
CA MET A 221 12.32 -9.63 25.21
C MET A 221 12.65 -8.29 25.87
N GLY A 222 12.27 -7.20 25.18
CA GLY A 222 12.59 -5.85 25.63
C GLY A 222 12.12 -4.78 24.64
N MET A 223 12.53 -3.55 24.93
CA MET A 223 12.25 -2.38 24.08
C MET A 223 13.55 -1.64 23.78
N LEU A 224 13.63 -1.06 22.60
CA LEU A 224 14.74 -0.18 22.25
C LEU A 224 14.75 1.03 23.20
N GLY A 225 15.85 1.26 23.90
CA GLY A 225 16.03 2.31 24.89
C GLY A 225 17.04 3.38 24.50
N GLY A 226 17.93 3.11 23.54
CA GLY A 226 18.94 4.02 23.07
C GLY A 226 19.78 3.42 21.94
N LEU A 227 20.56 4.26 21.25
CA LEU A 227 21.47 3.87 20.18
C LEU A 227 22.86 4.47 20.44
N SER A 228 23.90 3.66 20.42
CA SER A 228 25.28 4.09 20.60
C SER A 228 25.99 4.18 19.25
N THR A 229 26.73 5.27 19.04
CA THR A 229 27.47 5.51 17.80
C THR A 229 28.93 5.81 18.03
N THR A 230 29.78 5.45 17.08
CA THR A 230 31.18 5.86 17.05
C THR A 230 31.50 6.38 15.65
N GLY A 231 32.00 7.61 15.54
CA GLY A 231 32.26 8.24 14.25
C GLY A 231 31.05 8.38 13.33
N GLY A 232 29.84 8.46 13.89
CA GLY A 232 28.56 8.52 13.13
C GLY A 232 27.99 7.17 12.72
N ALA A 233 28.71 6.06 12.91
CA ALA A 233 28.21 4.72 12.64
C ALA A 233 27.59 4.09 13.89
N LEU A 234 26.51 3.36 13.73
CA LEU A 234 25.87 2.59 14.82
C LEU A 234 26.81 1.45 15.26
N THR A 235 27.00 1.29 16.56
CA THR A 235 27.84 0.24 17.14
C THR A 235 27.07 -0.72 18.03
N SER A 236 26.04 -0.23 18.73
CA SER A 236 25.17 -1.04 19.56
C SER A 236 23.82 -0.35 19.83
N ALA A 237 22.86 -1.13 20.31
CA ALA A 237 21.59 -0.65 20.79
C ALA A 237 21.40 -1.01 22.28
N VAL A 238 21.00 -0.04 23.09
CA VAL A 238 20.58 -0.27 24.47
C VAL A 238 19.16 -0.80 24.45
N VAL A 239 18.94 -1.97 25.03
CA VAL A 239 17.65 -2.64 25.11
C VAL A 239 17.22 -2.69 26.57
N LYS A 240 16.07 -2.09 26.88
CA LYS A 240 15.43 -2.14 28.20
C LYS A 240 14.71 -3.47 28.38
N THR A 241 15.21 -4.32 29.28
CA THR A 241 14.61 -5.60 29.64
C THR A 241 14.06 -5.58 31.06
N ARG A 242 13.39 -6.66 31.49
CA ARG A 242 12.94 -6.81 32.89
C ARG A 242 14.09 -6.87 33.88
N ASP A 243 15.24 -7.41 33.43
CA ASP A 243 16.41 -7.67 34.27
C ASP A 243 17.42 -6.51 34.24
N GLY A 244 17.04 -5.40 33.62
CA GLY A 244 17.88 -4.21 33.42
C GLY A 244 18.23 -3.96 31.95
N ASP A 245 18.99 -2.90 31.72
CA ASP A 245 19.42 -2.50 30.39
C ASP A 245 20.53 -3.43 29.88
N ARG A 246 20.42 -3.81 28.60
CA ARG A 246 21.41 -4.66 27.90
C ARG A 246 21.91 -3.90 26.69
N ASP A 247 23.24 -3.87 26.52
CA ASP A 247 23.87 -3.34 25.30
C ASP A 247 24.05 -4.47 24.29
N ILE A 248 23.42 -4.34 23.12
CA ILE A 248 23.44 -5.37 22.07
C ILE A 248 24.20 -4.79 20.87
N PRO A 249 25.34 -5.38 20.50
CA PRO A 249 26.09 -4.95 19.32
C PRO A 249 25.23 -5.01 18.05
N ALA A 250 25.17 -3.89 17.33
CA ALA A 250 24.38 -3.77 16.11
C ALA A 250 24.99 -2.78 15.13
N ASP A 251 24.93 -3.11 13.85
CA ASP A 251 25.31 -2.23 12.74
C ASP A 251 24.09 -1.57 12.10
N ASP A 252 22.92 -2.22 12.19
CA ASP A 252 21.64 -1.70 11.72
C ASP A 252 20.48 -2.11 12.64
N VAL A 253 19.46 -1.24 12.73
CA VAL A 253 18.18 -1.50 13.38
C VAL A 253 17.06 -1.37 12.36
N ILE A 254 16.22 -2.39 12.25
CA ILE A 254 15.03 -2.39 11.40
C ILE A 254 13.80 -2.37 12.32
N ALA A 255 13.11 -1.24 12.39
CA ALA A 255 11.98 -1.04 13.28
C ALA A 255 10.66 -1.29 12.54
N LEU A 256 10.05 -2.45 12.80
CA LEU A 256 8.79 -2.91 12.19
C LEU A 256 7.67 -2.91 13.24
N TYR A 257 7.38 -1.72 13.80
CA TYR A 257 6.36 -1.53 14.83
C TYR A 257 4.93 -1.43 14.27
N GLY A 258 4.79 -1.46 12.96
CA GLY A 258 3.55 -1.24 12.21
C GLY A 258 3.52 0.13 11.54
N LEU A 259 2.45 0.33 10.78
CA LEU A 259 2.20 1.58 10.08
C LEU A 259 1.16 2.39 10.86
N VAL A 260 1.37 3.69 10.94
CA VAL A 260 0.31 4.63 11.29
C VAL A 260 -0.43 4.91 10.00
N SER A 261 -1.67 4.41 9.93
CA SER A 261 -2.56 4.67 8.81
C SER A 261 -3.26 5.99 9.06
N GLU A 262 -2.97 6.98 8.26
CA GLU A 262 -3.71 8.23 8.24
C GLU A 262 -4.44 8.33 6.90
N PRO A 263 -5.79 8.35 6.87
CA PRO A 263 -6.53 8.47 5.61
C PRO A 263 -6.28 9.83 4.94
N GLY A 264 -5.60 10.75 5.64
CA GLY A 264 -5.26 12.06 5.13
C GLY A 264 -6.52 12.87 4.76
N PRO A 265 -6.47 13.69 3.68
CA PRO A 265 -7.60 14.50 3.24
C PRO A 265 -8.85 13.69 2.89
N ILE A 266 -8.72 12.42 2.51
CA ILE A 266 -9.85 11.53 2.19
C ILE A 266 -10.85 11.43 3.35
N ALA A 267 -10.39 11.53 4.60
CA ALA A 267 -11.27 11.56 5.77
C ALA A 267 -12.19 12.79 5.82
N GLN A 268 -11.90 13.83 5.03
CA GLN A 268 -12.65 15.09 4.97
C GLN A 268 -13.57 15.15 3.74
N TRP A 269 -13.74 14.04 3.02
CA TRP A 269 -14.53 13.99 1.79
C TRP A 269 -16.03 13.71 2.02
N ASP A 270 -16.55 14.04 3.20
CA ASP A 270 -17.96 13.85 3.59
C ASP A 270 -18.48 12.42 3.34
N MET A 271 -17.69 11.44 3.79
CA MET A 271 -18.04 10.02 3.73
C MET A 271 -18.09 9.44 5.14
N ASP A 272 -18.93 8.42 5.32
CA ASP A 272 -18.95 7.64 6.55
C ASP A 272 -17.65 6.85 6.69
N MET A 273 -17.00 7.03 7.85
CA MET A 273 -15.71 6.40 8.14
C MET A 273 -15.82 5.49 9.37
N HIS A 274 -15.10 4.38 9.34
CA HIS A 274 -14.92 3.50 10.49
C HIS A 274 -13.44 3.22 10.73
N ALA A 275 -12.92 3.63 11.88
CA ALA A 275 -11.51 3.45 12.25
C ALA A 275 -10.53 3.88 11.13
N GLY A 276 -10.75 5.07 10.54
CA GLY A 276 -9.91 5.63 9.48
C GLY A 276 -10.09 5.00 8.10
N ARG A 277 -11.12 4.19 7.89
CA ARG A 277 -11.44 3.53 6.62
C ARG A 277 -12.83 3.91 6.13
N VAL A 278 -13.01 3.93 4.81
CA VAL A 278 -14.27 4.30 4.16
C VAL A 278 -15.29 3.17 4.33
N LEU A 279 -16.43 3.47 4.96
CA LEU A 279 -17.56 2.53 5.03
C LEU A 279 -18.22 2.41 3.65
N VAL A 280 -18.40 1.19 3.17
CA VAL A 280 -18.95 0.92 1.84
C VAL A 280 -20.09 -0.06 1.86
N ASP A 281 -21.01 0.08 0.89
CA ASP A 281 -21.99 -0.95 0.56
C ASP A 281 -21.30 -2.11 -0.16
N THR A 282 -21.41 -3.32 0.37
CA THR A 282 -20.74 -4.51 -0.17
C THR A 282 -21.30 -5.00 -1.52
N THR A 283 -22.41 -4.45 -1.98
CA THR A 283 -22.98 -4.79 -3.29
C THR A 283 -22.36 -3.97 -4.43
N THR A 284 -21.91 -2.76 -4.12
CA THR A 284 -21.41 -1.79 -5.10
C THR A 284 -20.04 -1.21 -4.75
N TYR A 285 -19.57 -1.36 -3.52
CA TYR A 285 -18.40 -0.70 -2.93
C TYR A 285 -18.47 0.84 -2.99
N GLU A 286 -19.66 1.40 -3.12
CA GLU A 286 -19.92 2.82 -3.02
C GLU A 286 -19.95 3.25 -1.55
N SER A 287 -19.38 4.41 -1.25
CA SER A 287 -19.43 5.05 0.07
C SER A 287 -20.81 5.72 0.28
N SER A 288 -21.00 6.36 1.45
CA SER A 288 -22.18 7.22 1.68
C SER A 288 -22.18 8.47 0.78
N ARG A 289 -21.05 8.84 0.17
CA ARG A 289 -20.96 9.92 -0.83
C ARG A 289 -21.15 9.34 -2.22
N ARG A 290 -22.18 9.82 -2.94
CA ARG A 290 -22.51 9.38 -4.29
C ARG A 290 -21.32 9.54 -5.24
N GLY A 291 -21.04 8.50 -6.03
CA GLY A 291 -19.97 8.47 -7.02
C GLY A 291 -18.56 8.27 -6.44
N VAL A 292 -18.42 8.16 -5.11
CA VAL A 292 -17.16 7.83 -4.46
C VAL A 292 -17.20 6.40 -3.95
N PHE A 293 -16.26 5.60 -4.44
CA PHE A 293 -16.10 4.18 -4.14
C PHE A 293 -14.80 3.95 -3.37
N ALA A 294 -14.72 2.83 -2.65
CA ALA A 294 -13.46 2.41 -2.04
C ALA A 294 -13.22 0.92 -2.19
N ALA A 295 -11.96 0.54 -2.45
CA ALA A 295 -11.52 -0.85 -2.59
C ALA A 295 -10.13 -1.07 -1.97
N GLY A 296 -9.84 -2.30 -1.55
CA GLY A 296 -8.60 -2.65 -0.85
C GLY A 296 -8.66 -2.28 0.64
N ASP A 297 -7.52 -2.06 1.25
CA ASP A 297 -7.42 -1.89 2.72
C ASP A 297 -8.09 -0.62 3.25
N ILE A 298 -8.32 0.38 2.38
CA ILE A 298 -9.05 1.60 2.73
C ILE A 298 -10.56 1.36 2.90
N ALA A 299 -11.12 0.34 2.26
CA ALA A 299 -12.53 0.00 2.39
C ALA A 299 -12.83 -0.74 3.71
N TYR A 300 -13.96 -0.43 4.31
CA TYR A 300 -14.46 -1.11 5.51
C TYR A 300 -15.88 -1.63 5.31
N TYR A 301 -16.05 -2.87 5.71
CA TYR A 301 -17.34 -3.55 5.87
C TYR A 301 -17.18 -4.74 6.84
N THR A 302 -18.26 -5.25 7.36
CA THR A 302 -18.25 -6.41 8.29
C THR A 302 -17.60 -7.62 7.62
N ASN A 303 -16.70 -8.30 8.33
CA ASN A 303 -15.93 -9.47 7.85
C ASN A 303 -14.94 -9.16 6.71
N LYS A 304 -14.50 -7.92 6.56
CA LYS A 304 -13.46 -7.53 5.60
C LYS A 304 -12.18 -8.35 5.81
N GLN A 305 -11.78 -9.07 4.75
CA GLN A 305 -10.45 -9.71 4.67
C GLN A 305 -9.46 -8.73 4.04
N LYS A 306 -8.36 -8.42 4.73
CA LYS A 306 -7.30 -7.54 4.23
C LYS A 306 -6.33 -8.32 3.34
N LEU A 307 -6.80 -8.76 2.20
CA LEU A 307 -6.03 -9.44 1.17
C LEU A 307 -6.08 -8.65 -0.14
N ILE A 308 -5.01 -8.71 -0.92
CA ILE A 308 -4.96 -8.10 -2.27
C ILE A 308 -6.09 -8.66 -3.13
N LEU A 309 -6.32 -9.97 -3.06
CA LEU A 309 -7.40 -10.67 -3.75
C LEU A 309 -8.79 -10.06 -3.47
N SER A 310 -9.09 -9.74 -2.19
CA SER A 310 -10.36 -9.10 -1.84
C SER A 310 -10.50 -7.74 -2.52
N GLY A 311 -9.43 -6.96 -2.56
CA GLY A 311 -9.41 -5.66 -3.22
C GLY A 311 -9.65 -5.75 -4.73
N PHE A 312 -9.18 -6.79 -5.40
CA PHE A 312 -9.47 -7.03 -6.82
C PHE A 312 -10.96 -7.24 -7.08
N HIS A 313 -11.63 -8.06 -6.28
CA HIS A 313 -13.06 -8.27 -6.38
C HIS A 313 -13.85 -6.98 -6.12
N GLU A 314 -13.49 -6.25 -5.09
CA GLU A 314 -14.10 -4.98 -4.69
C GLU A 314 -14.01 -3.95 -5.82
N ALA A 315 -12.84 -3.77 -6.40
CA ALA A 315 -12.61 -2.85 -7.53
C ALA A 315 -13.45 -3.24 -8.76
N ALA A 316 -13.57 -4.54 -9.06
CA ALA A 316 -14.38 -5.00 -10.17
C ALA A 316 -15.86 -4.65 -10.00
N LEU A 317 -16.44 -4.79 -8.81
CA LEU A 317 -17.84 -4.42 -8.53
C LEU A 317 -18.04 -2.90 -8.49
N ALA A 318 -17.11 -2.16 -7.88
CA ALA A 318 -17.12 -0.70 -7.86
C ALA A 318 -17.19 -0.11 -9.28
N LEU A 319 -16.34 -0.59 -10.19
CA LEU A 319 -16.28 -0.10 -11.56
C LEU A 319 -17.54 -0.46 -12.38
N ARG A 320 -18.17 -1.59 -12.10
CA ARG A 320 -19.48 -1.90 -12.71
C ARG A 320 -20.55 -0.89 -12.33
N LYS A 321 -20.56 -0.41 -11.09
CA LYS A 321 -21.49 0.63 -10.65
C LYS A 321 -21.05 1.99 -11.20
N ALA A 322 -19.77 2.33 -11.20
CA ALA A 322 -19.22 3.56 -11.76
C ALA A 322 -19.53 3.72 -13.27
N TYR A 323 -19.62 2.61 -14.02
CA TYR A 323 -20.03 2.63 -15.43
C TYR A 323 -21.36 3.36 -15.64
N HIS A 324 -22.33 3.17 -14.76
CA HIS A 324 -23.65 3.83 -14.86
C HIS A 324 -23.61 5.32 -14.51
N TYR A 325 -22.56 5.79 -13.85
CA TYR A 325 -22.31 7.22 -13.64
C TYR A 325 -21.64 7.86 -14.84
N ALA A 326 -20.71 7.14 -15.48
CA ALA A 326 -20.05 7.59 -16.71
C ALA A 326 -21.00 7.57 -17.92
N PHE A 327 -21.88 6.57 -17.97
CA PHE A 327 -22.81 6.35 -19.10
C PHE A 327 -24.24 6.11 -18.59
N PRO A 328 -24.94 7.15 -18.08
CA PRO A 328 -26.27 6.99 -17.47
C PRO A 328 -27.30 6.40 -18.42
N ASP A 329 -27.19 6.68 -19.72
CA ASP A 329 -28.14 6.23 -20.74
C ASP A 329 -27.75 4.91 -21.42
N LYS A 330 -26.65 4.28 -21.00
CA LYS A 330 -26.17 3.03 -21.60
C LYS A 330 -26.34 1.85 -20.65
N ALA A 331 -26.96 0.80 -21.14
CA ALA A 331 -26.96 -0.47 -20.43
C ALA A 331 -25.56 -1.10 -20.47
N LEU A 332 -25.07 -1.58 -19.34
CA LEU A 332 -23.85 -2.37 -19.28
C LEU A 332 -24.13 -3.78 -19.83
N VAL A 333 -23.71 -4.04 -21.06
CA VAL A 333 -23.84 -5.37 -21.65
C VAL A 333 -22.75 -6.27 -21.04
N HIS A 334 -23.17 -7.33 -20.35
CA HIS A 334 -22.23 -8.31 -19.85
C HIS A 334 -21.67 -9.15 -21.03
N MET A 335 -20.42 -8.88 -21.39
CA MET A 335 -19.73 -9.62 -22.43
C MET A 335 -18.46 -10.23 -21.83
N HIS A 336 -18.26 -11.54 -22.05
CA HIS A 336 -16.98 -12.16 -21.67
C HIS A 336 -15.86 -11.53 -22.48
N THR A 337 -14.68 -11.36 -21.87
CA THR A 337 -13.50 -10.76 -22.52
C THR A 337 -13.14 -11.46 -23.83
N SER A 338 -13.29 -12.80 -23.88
CA SER A 338 -13.05 -13.63 -25.06
C SER A 338 -14.02 -13.37 -26.23
N ASN A 339 -15.19 -12.80 -25.94
CA ASN A 339 -16.26 -12.57 -26.95
C ASN A 339 -16.31 -11.12 -27.44
N ASN A 340 -15.39 -10.26 -26.97
CA ASN A 340 -15.26 -8.87 -27.41
C ASN A 340 -14.05 -8.72 -28.36
N PRO A 341 -14.28 -8.61 -29.69
CA PRO A 341 -13.17 -8.55 -30.66
C PRO A 341 -12.25 -7.35 -30.47
N ALA A 342 -12.80 -6.19 -30.11
CA ALA A 342 -12.02 -4.97 -29.88
C ALA A 342 -11.14 -5.09 -28.65
N LEU A 343 -11.66 -5.70 -27.57
CA LEU A 343 -10.90 -5.97 -26.37
C LEU A 343 -9.83 -7.04 -26.61
N LYS A 344 -10.19 -8.11 -27.34
CA LYS A 344 -9.24 -9.17 -27.72
C LYS A 344 -8.07 -8.61 -28.53
N ALA A 345 -8.34 -7.73 -29.49
CA ALA A 345 -7.27 -7.10 -30.28
C ALA A 345 -6.31 -6.30 -29.39
N LYS A 346 -6.80 -5.55 -28.41
CA LYS A 346 -5.95 -4.81 -27.44
C LYS A 346 -5.12 -5.75 -26.57
N LEU A 347 -5.71 -6.84 -26.07
CA LEU A 347 -5.05 -7.76 -25.13
C LEU A 347 -4.06 -8.73 -25.80
N THR A 348 -4.13 -8.93 -27.12
CA THR A 348 -3.24 -9.84 -27.87
C THR A 348 -2.09 -9.14 -28.60
N THR A 349 -2.08 -7.81 -28.63
CA THR A 349 -1.01 -7.00 -29.25
C THR A 349 0.00 -6.43 -28.24
N ALA A 350 -0.15 -6.73 -26.95
CA ALA A 350 0.73 -6.29 -25.87
C ALA A 350 1.77 -7.37 -25.49
#